data_51b395830fffc2fa98fab4592dbe2ed8
#
_entry.id   51b395830fffc2fa98fab4592dbe2ed8
#
_cell.length_a   1.000
_cell.length_b   1.000
_cell.length_c   1.000
_cell.angle_alpha   90.00
_cell.angle_beta   90.00
_cell.angle_gamma   90.00
#
_symmetry.space_group_name_H-M   'P 1'
#
loop_
_entity.id
_entity.type
_entity.pdbx_description
1 polymer ?
#
loop_
_entity_poly.entity_id
_entity_poly.type
_entity_poly.pdbx_seq_one_letter_code
_entity_poly.pdbx_strand_id
1 'polypeptide(L)'
;MEKLCVKHFEIPVEGLRRTYRFLHITDAHLLLYDETETPARAAYAEPRVGLFSENGIRSEQRFEIMQYVREHAEELDAVIMTGDILDFPSAPNLKYLREQLGKLSVPVMYVLGNHDWAYFDDYHTEASVQNEKPKFMDLCGGDTTVQVMRFGELTLIGVDNSDEKFEDGCAERLEDLLKEEKNVLLCMHIPLYAETLHEDTAAYWWGQDITVGG
;
A
#
# COMPACT_ATOMS: atom_id res chain seq x y z
N MET A 1 -14.75 -2.70 -21.42
CA MET A 1 -14.30 -2.36 -20.05
C MET A 1 -14.67 -3.51 -19.15
N GLU A 2 -13.70 -4.20 -18.60
CA GLU A 2 -13.98 -5.12 -17.50
C GLU A 2 -14.55 -4.28 -16.35
N LYS A 3 -15.66 -4.74 -15.82
CA LYS A 3 -16.28 -4.07 -14.67
C LYS A 3 -15.37 -4.22 -13.47
N LEU A 4 -15.09 -3.11 -12.78
CA LEU A 4 -14.44 -3.11 -11.48
C LEU A 4 -15.09 -4.18 -10.59
N CYS A 5 -14.28 -5.11 -10.08
CA CYS A 5 -14.75 -6.14 -9.17
C CYS A 5 -14.52 -5.67 -7.73
N VAL A 6 -15.59 -5.29 -7.05
CA VAL A 6 -15.55 -4.92 -5.63
C VAL A 6 -16.02 -6.12 -4.80
N LYS A 7 -15.18 -6.56 -3.86
CA LYS A 7 -15.54 -7.61 -2.90
C LYS A 7 -15.91 -6.97 -1.57
N HIS A 8 -16.96 -7.47 -0.94
CA HIS A 8 -17.39 -7.01 0.37
C HIS A 8 -17.06 -8.04 1.43
N PHE A 9 -16.42 -7.58 2.50
CA PHE A 9 -16.14 -8.40 3.68
C PHE A 9 -16.68 -7.70 4.91
N GLU A 10 -17.22 -8.46 5.85
CA GLU A 10 -17.64 -7.97 7.15
C GLU A 10 -16.78 -8.63 8.21
N ILE A 11 -16.12 -7.80 9.04
CA ILE A 11 -15.30 -8.26 10.16
C ILE A 11 -16.02 -7.84 11.44
N PRO A 12 -16.59 -8.79 12.19
CA PRO A 12 -17.23 -8.49 13.46
C PRO A 12 -16.15 -8.12 14.51
N VAL A 13 -16.26 -6.92 15.07
CA VAL A 13 -15.38 -6.44 16.12
C VAL A 13 -16.23 -6.06 17.32
N GLU A 14 -15.98 -6.71 18.46
CA GLU A 14 -16.76 -6.50 19.67
C GLU A 14 -16.49 -5.10 20.26
N GLY A 15 -17.52 -4.44 20.76
CA GLY A 15 -17.41 -3.15 21.45
C GLY A 15 -17.50 -1.93 20.53
N LEU A 16 -17.65 -2.09 19.22
CA LEU A 16 -17.92 -0.98 18.32
C LEU A 16 -19.37 -0.51 18.45
N ARG A 17 -19.60 0.81 18.46
CA ARG A 17 -20.93 1.41 18.55
C ARG A 17 -21.60 1.62 17.19
N ARG A 18 -20.82 1.51 16.11
CA ARG A 18 -21.32 1.62 14.74
C ARG A 18 -20.48 0.77 13.78
N THR A 19 -20.98 0.56 12.59
CA THR A 19 -20.21 0.01 11.47
C THR A 19 -19.28 1.09 10.92
N TYR A 20 -18.02 0.74 10.71
CA TYR A 20 -17.03 1.53 9.96
C TYR A 20 -16.86 0.89 8.58
N ARG A 21 -16.71 1.72 7.56
CA ARG A 21 -16.58 1.29 6.18
C ARG A 21 -15.28 1.78 5.59
N PHE A 22 -14.46 0.85 5.16
CA PHE A 22 -13.17 1.12 4.54
C PHE A 22 -13.12 0.53 3.14
N LEU A 23 -12.50 1.24 2.21
CA LEU A 23 -12.10 0.67 0.94
C LEU A 23 -10.63 0.32 1.02
N HIS A 24 -10.30 -0.96 0.82
CA HIS A 24 -8.95 -1.47 0.80
C HIS A 24 -8.45 -1.63 -0.64
N ILE A 25 -7.29 -1.08 -0.94
CA ILE A 25 -6.59 -1.16 -2.23
C ILE A 25 -5.16 -1.62 -1.96
N THR A 26 -4.72 -2.61 -2.72
CA THR A 26 -3.34 -3.13 -2.67
C THR A 26 -2.90 -3.53 -4.08
N ASP A 27 -1.61 -3.57 -4.34
CA ASP A 27 -1.00 -4.13 -5.56
C ASP A 27 -1.58 -3.56 -6.87
N ALA A 28 -1.81 -2.25 -6.91
CA ALA A 28 -2.33 -1.58 -8.09
C ALA A 28 -1.29 -1.45 -9.21
N HIS A 29 0.00 -1.42 -8.86
CA HIS A 29 1.13 -1.35 -9.77
C HIS A 29 0.95 -0.32 -10.89
N LEU A 30 0.81 0.96 -10.53
CA LEU A 30 0.80 2.06 -11.49
C LEU A 30 2.15 2.17 -12.19
N LEU A 31 2.14 2.22 -13.52
CA LEU A 31 3.32 2.04 -14.38
C LEU A 31 3.52 3.23 -15.32
N LEU A 32 3.69 4.43 -14.77
CA LEU A 32 3.97 5.62 -15.57
C LEU A 32 5.45 5.96 -15.52
N TYR A 33 6.04 6.27 -16.67
CA TYR A 33 7.38 6.83 -16.79
C TYR A 33 7.47 7.73 -18.02
N ASP A 34 8.47 8.58 -18.11
CA ASP A 34 8.71 9.49 -19.22
C ASP A 34 10.21 9.68 -19.48
N GLU A 35 10.54 10.61 -20.35
CA GLU A 35 11.91 10.93 -20.75
C GLU A 35 12.78 11.55 -19.66
N THR A 36 12.21 11.86 -18.49
CA THR A 36 12.98 12.35 -17.33
C THR A 36 13.68 11.23 -16.57
N GLU A 37 13.30 9.98 -16.82
CA GLU A 37 13.93 8.82 -16.19
C GLU A 37 15.33 8.56 -16.75
N THR A 38 16.22 8.06 -15.92
CA THR A 38 17.54 7.63 -16.38
C THR A 38 17.41 6.45 -17.36
N PRO A 39 18.40 6.26 -18.28
CA PRO A 39 18.33 5.11 -19.19
C PRO A 39 18.21 3.74 -18.50
N ALA A 40 18.83 3.56 -17.33
CA ALA A 40 18.70 2.33 -16.56
C ALA A 40 17.28 2.14 -16.01
N ARG A 41 16.67 3.18 -15.46
CA ARG A 41 15.30 3.15 -14.94
C ARG A 41 14.27 2.98 -16.07
N ALA A 42 14.46 3.64 -17.20
CA ALA A 42 13.62 3.43 -18.37
C ALA A 42 13.70 1.99 -18.91
N ALA A 43 14.91 1.42 -18.97
CA ALA A 43 15.10 0.01 -19.34
C ALA A 43 14.44 -0.98 -18.39
N TYR A 44 14.32 -0.63 -17.10
CA TYR A 44 13.53 -1.40 -16.13
C TYR A 44 12.02 -1.23 -16.37
N ALA A 45 11.56 0.00 -16.59
CA ALA A 45 10.14 0.33 -16.70
C ALA A 45 9.49 -0.22 -17.97
N GLU A 46 10.17 -0.14 -19.11
CA GLU A 46 9.63 -0.48 -20.43
C GLU A 46 9.06 -1.91 -20.52
N PRO A 47 9.79 -2.98 -20.15
CA PRO A 47 9.24 -4.33 -20.19
C PRO A 47 8.10 -4.55 -19.18
N ARG A 48 8.11 -3.86 -18.05
CA ARG A 48 7.07 -3.96 -17.02
C ARG A 48 5.74 -3.37 -17.48
N VAL A 49 5.77 -2.26 -18.22
CA VAL A 49 4.56 -1.71 -18.85
C VAL A 49 3.92 -2.76 -19.76
N GLY A 50 4.72 -3.48 -20.56
CA GLY A 50 4.23 -4.59 -21.39
C GLY A 50 3.64 -5.74 -20.58
N LEU A 51 4.32 -6.13 -19.49
CA LEU A 51 3.91 -7.26 -18.64
C LEU A 51 2.57 -7.03 -17.93
N PHE A 52 2.37 -5.84 -17.38
CA PHE A 52 1.17 -5.52 -16.60
C PHE A 52 0.05 -4.87 -17.43
N SER A 53 0.26 -4.59 -18.70
CA SER A 53 -0.77 -4.09 -19.62
C SER A 53 -1.43 -5.19 -20.45
N GLU A 54 -1.46 -6.42 -19.93
CA GLU A 54 -2.19 -7.52 -20.55
C GLU A 54 -3.64 -7.10 -20.89
N ASN A 55 -4.11 -7.52 -22.06
CA ASN A 55 -5.43 -7.17 -22.60
C ASN A 55 -5.62 -5.68 -22.97
N GLY A 56 -4.56 -4.92 -23.14
CA GLY A 56 -4.61 -3.52 -23.56
C GLY A 56 -5.11 -2.55 -22.49
N ILE A 57 -5.11 -2.96 -21.23
CA ILE A 57 -5.42 -2.09 -20.09
C ILE A 57 -4.21 -1.19 -19.86
N ARG A 58 -4.40 0.13 -20.02
CA ARG A 58 -3.35 1.10 -19.69
C ARG A 58 -3.16 1.24 -18.19
N SER A 59 -1.97 1.64 -17.78
CA SER A 59 -1.62 1.82 -16.36
C SER A 59 -2.62 2.71 -15.60
N GLU A 60 -3.01 3.83 -16.20
CA GLU A 60 -3.96 4.77 -15.57
C GLU A 60 -5.35 4.15 -15.36
N GLN A 61 -5.75 3.21 -16.22
CA GLN A 61 -7.04 2.52 -16.08
C GLN A 61 -7.10 1.63 -14.84
N ARG A 62 -5.97 1.13 -14.36
CA ARG A 62 -5.89 0.39 -13.08
C ARG A 62 -6.26 1.28 -11.89
N PHE A 63 -6.05 2.59 -12.05
CA PHE A 63 -6.37 3.57 -11.03
C PHE A 63 -7.80 4.17 -11.17
N GLU A 64 -8.61 3.68 -12.11
CA GLU A 64 -10.04 4.08 -12.25
C GLU A 64 -10.86 3.79 -10.99
N ILE A 65 -10.35 2.92 -10.10
CA ILE A 65 -10.92 2.71 -8.77
C ILE A 65 -11.07 4.03 -7.99
N MET A 66 -10.22 5.02 -8.25
CA MET A 66 -10.36 6.34 -7.64
C MET A 66 -11.65 7.08 -8.03
N GLN A 67 -12.22 6.75 -9.18
CA GLN A 67 -13.56 7.23 -9.53
C GLN A 67 -14.60 6.60 -8.62
N TYR A 68 -14.53 5.28 -8.42
CA TYR A 68 -15.40 4.57 -7.49
C TYR A 68 -15.29 5.15 -6.07
N VAL A 69 -14.08 5.41 -5.59
CA VAL A 69 -13.87 6.05 -4.27
C VAL A 69 -14.57 7.39 -4.19
N ARG A 70 -14.41 8.25 -5.21
CA ARG A 70 -15.07 9.58 -5.22
C ARG A 70 -16.59 9.49 -5.23
N GLU A 71 -17.14 8.54 -5.97
CA GLU A 71 -18.59 8.33 -6.07
C GLU A 71 -19.22 7.82 -4.77
N HIS A 72 -18.42 7.09 -3.94
CA HIS A 72 -18.86 6.48 -2.68
C HIS A 72 -18.23 7.13 -1.44
N ALA A 73 -17.53 8.25 -1.59
CA ALA A 73 -16.77 8.88 -0.51
C ALA A 73 -17.60 9.17 0.74
N GLU A 74 -18.87 9.55 0.58
CA GLU A 74 -19.79 9.83 1.70
C GLU A 74 -20.16 8.57 2.51
N GLU A 75 -19.96 7.38 1.94
CA GLU A 75 -20.23 6.10 2.59
C GLU A 75 -19.01 5.50 3.29
N LEU A 76 -17.83 6.07 3.04
CA LEU A 76 -16.54 5.56 3.53
C LEU A 76 -16.03 6.39 4.71
N ASP A 77 -15.47 5.71 5.70
CA ASP A 77 -14.74 6.35 6.80
C ASP A 77 -13.28 6.63 6.40
N ALA A 78 -12.65 5.74 5.63
CA ALA A 78 -11.32 5.95 5.04
C ALA A 78 -11.07 5.03 3.84
N VAL A 79 -10.02 5.36 3.07
CA VAL A 79 -9.37 4.47 2.11
C VAL A 79 -8.08 3.95 2.74
N ILE A 80 -7.82 2.66 2.62
CA ILE A 80 -6.62 2.00 3.12
C ILE A 80 -5.86 1.47 1.91
N MET A 81 -4.64 1.94 1.71
CA MET A 81 -3.71 1.47 0.70
C MET A 81 -2.56 0.75 1.38
N THR A 82 -2.39 -0.54 1.08
CA THR A 82 -1.39 -1.40 1.72
C THR A 82 -0.29 -1.82 0.76
N GLY A 83 0.29 -0.85 0.09
CA GLY A 83 1.51 -1.02 -0.67
C GLY A 83 1.33 -1.48 -2.12
N ASP A 84 2.42 -1.38 -2.84
CA ASP A 84 2.54 -1.69 -4.27
C ASP A 84 1.48 -0.97 -5.13
N ILE A 85 1.15 0.26 -4.71
CA ILE A 85 0.26 1.14 -5.48
C ILE A 85 0.99 1.63 -6.73
N LEU A 86 2.29 1.93 -6.59
CA LEU A 86 3.19 2.17 -7.70
C LEU A 86 4.01 0.90 -7.98
N ASP A 87 4.40 0.71 -9.23
CA ASP A 87 5.32 -0.37 -9.59
C ASP A 87 6.80 0.05 -9.47
N PHE A 88 7.04 1.35 -9.44
CA PHE A 88 8.33 2.00 -9.20
C PHE A 88 8.14 3.50 -8.95
N PRO A 89 9.04 4.18 -8.22
CA PRO A 89 8.89 5.55 -7.75
C PRO A 89 9.25 6.62 -8.80
N SER A 90 8.76 6.49 -10.04
CA SER A 90 8.98 7.50 -11.07
C SER A 90 8.28 8.83 -10.76
N ALA A 91 8.82 9.92 -11.30
CA ALA A 91 8.21 11.24 -11.15
C ALA A 91 6.76 11.29 -11.70
N PRO A 92 6.46 10.73 -12.89
CA PRO A 92 5.07 10.67 -13.38
C PRO A 92 4.15 9.83 -12.49
N ASN A 93 4.60 8.68 -11.96
CA ASN A 93 3.83 7.87 -11.04
C ASN A 93 3.45 8.66 -9.78
N LEU A 94 4.43 9.24 -9.10
CA LEU A 94 4.23 10.04 -7.89
C LEU A 94 3.32 11.24 -8.14
N LYS A 95 3.50 11.93 -9.26
CA LYS A 95 2.66 13.06 -9.64
C LYS A 95 1.22 12.62 -9.83
N TYR A 96 1.00 11.57 -10.61
CA TYR A 96 -0.35 11.06 -10.89
C TYR A 96 -1.04 10.59 -9.60
N LEU A 97 -0.35 9.83 -8.76
CA LEU A 97 -0.86 9.36 -7.47
C LEU A 97 -1.31 10.53 -6.59
N ARG A 98 -0.45 11.55 -6.41
CA ARG A 98 -0.80 12.74 -5.62
C ARG A 98 -2.01 13.48 -6.17
N GLU A 99 -2.09 13.62 -7.49
CA GLU A 99 -3.24 14.25 -8.14
C GLU A 99 -4.55 13.47 -7.94
N GLN A 100 -4.50 12.14 -7.92
CA GLN A 100 -5.67 11.32 -7.66
C GLN A 100 -6.09 11.37 -6.19
N LEU A 101 -5.14 11.20 -5.27
CA LEU A 101 -5.42 11.25 -3.83
C LEU A 101 -5.87 12.65 -3.38
N GLY A 102 -5.30 13.71 -3.94
CA GLY A 102 -5.71 15.08 -3.66
C GLY A 102 -7.15 15.43 -4.07
N LYS A 103 -7.80 14.60 -4.89
CA LYS A 103 -9.22 14.75 -5.27
C LYS A 103 -10.18 14.04 -4.31
N LEU A 104 -9.66 13.26 -3.36
CA LEU A 104 -10.49 12.52 -2.41
C LEU A 104 -10.89 13.42 -1.24
N SER A 105 -12.17 13.33 -0.84
CA SER A 105 -12.70 13.98 0.35
C SER A 105 -12.66 13.09 1.60
N VAL A 106 -12.24 11.84 1.44
CA VAL A 106 -12.13 10.83 2.50
C VAL A 106 -10.67 10.68 2.94
N PRO A 107 -10.38 10.46 4.23
CA PRO A 107 -9.02 10.19 4.69
C PRO A 107 -8.39 8.98 3.99
N VAL A 108 -7.09 9.04 3.75
CA VAL A 108 -6.32 7.94 3.14
C VAL A 108 -5.20 7.52 4.08
N MET A 109 -5.12 6.23 4.41
CA MET A 109 -3.94 5.61 5.00
C MET A 109 -3.12 5.00 3.87
N TYR A 110 -1.87 5.40 3.74
CA TYR A 110 -0.96 4.90 2.71
C TYR A 110 0.22 4.19 3.37
N VAL A 111 0.21 2.88 3.37
CA VAL A 111 1.33 2.04 3.82
C VAL A 111 2.16 1.68 2.59
N LEU A 112 3.48 1.75 2.71
CA LEU A 112 4.38 1.43 1.61
C LEU A 112 4.44 -0.07 1.32
N GLY A 113 4.50 -0.42 0.04
CA GLY A 113 4.98 -1.69 -0.45
C GLY A 113 6.39 -1.55 -1.02
N ASN A 114 7.02 -2.66 -1.31
CA ASN A 114 8.41 -2.66 -1.78
C ASN A 114 8.57 -2.02 -3.16
N HIS A 115 7.61 -2.16 -4.03
CA HIS A 115 7.61 -1.51 -5.35
C HIS A 115 7.40 0.00 -5.29
N ASP A 116 6.71 0.50 -4.27
CA ASP A 116 6.44 1.93 -4.17
C ASP A 116 7.72 2.77 -4.18
N TRP A 117 8.79 2.32 -3.51
CA TRP A 117 10.00 3.09 -3.27
C TRP A 117 11.28 2.50 -3.86
N ALA A 118 11.22 1.33 -4.52
CA ALA A 118 12.43 0.70 -5.07
C ALA A 118 12.29 0.38 -6.56
N TYR A 119 13.41 0.51 -7.29
CA TYR A 119 13.61 -0.15 -8.56
C TYR A 119 14.32 -1.48 -8.30
N PHE A 120 14.17 -2.44 -9.20
CA PHE A 120 14.67 -3.80 -8.98
C PHE A 120 16.16 -3.87 -8.62
N ASP A 121 17.01 -3.08 -9.28
CA ASP A 121 18.46 -3.05 -9.03
C ASP A 121 18.86 -2.34 -7.73
N ASP A 122 17.93 -1.54 -7.18
CA ASP A 122 18.13 -0.74 -5.96
C ASP A 122 17.38 -1.34 -4.76
N TYR A 123 16.80 -2.52 -4.92
CA TYR A 123 15.98 -3.15 -3.92
C TYR A 123 16.78 -3.43 -2.65
N HIS A 124 16.22 -3.07 -1.49
CA HIS A 124 16.87 -3.21 -0.17
C HIS A 124 18.23 -2.49 -0.01
N THR A 125 18.57 -1.54 -0.88
CA THR A 125 19.77 -0.75 -0.67
C THR A 125 19.52 0.41 0.30
N GLU A 126 20.52 0.73 1.13
CA GLU A 126 20.47 1.90 2.00
C GLU A 126 20.21 3.19 1.21
N ALA A 127 20.76 3.28 0.00
CA ALA A 127 20.56 4.42 -0.88
C ALA A 127 19.08 4.57 -1.32
N SER A 128 18.38 3.48 -1.64
CA SER A 128 16.96 3.52 -1.97
C SER A 128 16.12 3.92 -0.77
N VAL A 129 16.38 3.35 0.39
CA VAL A 129 15.69 3.72 1.65
C VAL A 129 15.84 5.22 1.91
N GLN A 130 17.05 5.76 1.81
CA GLN A 130 17.33 7.16 2.12
C GLN A 130 16.81 8.14 1.07
N ASN A 131 16.76 7.76 -0.21
CA ASN A 131 16.43 8.69 -1.30
C ASN A 131 15.02 8.54 -1.84
N GLU A 132 14.44 7.35 -1.79
CA GLU A 132 13.15 7.08 -2.41
C GLU A 132 11.99 7.09 -1.38
N LYS A 133 12.13 6.40 -0.23
CA LYS A 133 11.07 6.42 0.81
C LYS A 133 10.65 7.82 1.25
N PRO A 134 11.56 8.80 1.46
CA PRO A 134 11.15 10.16 1.86
C PRO A 134 10.24 10.88 0.86
N LYS A 135 10.20 10.44 -0.40
CA LYS A 135 9.28 10.99 -1.40
C LYS A 135 7.80 10.70 -1.09
N PHE A 136 7.53 9.76 -0.20
CA PHE A 136 6.17 9.37 0.23
C PHE A 136 5.73 10.01 1.53
N MET A 137 6.56 10.83 2.16
CA MET A 137 6.29 11.41 3.47
C MET A 137 4.94 12.15 3.53
N ASP A 138 4.61 12.90 2.49
CA ASP A 138 3.34 13.62 2.37
C ASP A 138 2.14 12.67 2.21
N LEU A 139 2.32 11.56 1.50
CA LEU A 139 1.28 10.55 1.28
C LEU A 139 1.05 9.70 2.54
N CYS A 140 2.09 9.50 3.33
CA CYS A 140 2.06 8.75 4.59
C CYS A 140 1.71 9.63 5.82
N GLY A 141 1.15 10.83 5.61
CA GLY A 141 0.75 11.69 6.71
C GLY A 141 1.90 12.24 7.58
N GLY A 142 3.13 12.28 7.04
CA GLY A 142 4.33 12.78 7.71
C GLY A 142 5.17 11.71 8.41
N ASP A 143 4.79 10.44 8.33
CA ASP A 143 5.52 9.32 8.91
C ASP A 143 5.39 8.08 8.01
N THR A 144 6.49 7.65 7.40
CA THR A 144 6.51 6.47 6.53
C THR A 144 6.58 5.17 7.30
N THR A 145 6.85 5.18 8.60
CA THR A 145 7.09 3.97 9.41
C THR A 145 5.86 3.48 10.13
N VAL A 146 5.19 4.36 10.89
CA VAL A 146 3.97 4.02 11.65
C VAL A 146 2.95 5.14 11.55
N GLN A 147 1.81 4.83 10.98
CA GLN A 147 0.68 5.75 10.85
C GLN A 147 -0.46 5.34 11.77
N VAL A 148 -1.20 6.30 12.30
CA VAL A 148 -2.34 6.02 13.20
C VAL A 148 -3.53 6.87 12.79
N MET A 149 -4.68 6.23 12.56
CA MET A 149 -5.95 6.91 12.35
C MET A 149 -6.99 6.37 13.34
N ARG A 150 -7.66 7.27 14.06
CA ARG A 150 -8.63 6.90 15.10
C ARG A 150 -10.05 7.22 14.66
N PHE A 151 -10.93 6.23 14.75
CA PHE A 151 -12.35 6.31 14.43
C PHE A 151 -13.17 5.86 15.63
N GLY A 152 -13.38 6.75 16.60
CA GLY A 152 -14.09 6.40 17.84
C GLY A 152 -13.41 5.25 18.59
N GLU A 153 -14.04 4.08 18.59
CA GLU A 153 -13.52 2.88 19.28
C GLU A 153 -12.58 2.02 18.42
N LEU A 154 -12.38 2.36 17.15
CA LEU A 154 -11.52 1.64 16.22
C LEU A 154 -10.29 2.48 15.85
N THR A 155 -9.13 1.88 15.91
CA THR A 155 -7.87 2.50 15.49
C THR A 155 -7.28 1.71 14.32
N LEU A 156 -6.98 2.41 13.23
CA LEU A 156 -6.15 1.88 12.16
C LEU A 156 -4.69 2.17 12.48
N ILE A 157 -3.84 1.17 12.40
CA ILE A 157 -2.40 1.31 12.53
C ILE A 157 -1.77 0.80 11.24
N GLY A 158 -1.16 1.69 10.46
CA GLY A 158 -0.37 1.36 9.29
C GLY A 158 1.09 1.21 9.68
N VAL A 159 1.73 0.12 9.28
CA VAL A 159 3.14 -0.14 9.59
C VAL A 159 3.89 -0.49 8.31
N ASP A 160 4.98 0.23 8.06
CA ASP A 160 5.88 -0.09 6.95
C ASP A 160 6.73 -1.31 7.29
N ASN A 161 6.55 -2.37 6.52
CA ASN A 161 7.38 -3.57 6.52
C ASN A 161 7.88 -3.91 5.10
N SER A 162 7.84 -2.94 4.21
CA SER A 162 8.15 -3.12 2.79
C SER A 162 9.62 -3.49 2.49
N ASP A 163 10.51 -3.34 3.47
CA ASP A 163 11.91 -3.79 3.41
C ASP A 163 12.12 -5.18 4.07
N GLU A 164 11.06 -6.01 4.10
CA GLU A 164 11.02 -7.34 4.75
C GLU A 164 11.36 -7.32 6.25
N LYS A 165 11.36 -6.15 6.86
CA LYS A 165 11.64 -5.90 8.28
C LYS A 165 10.95 -4.63 8.75
N PHE A 166 10.87 -4.46 10.05
CA PHE A 166 10.53 -3.18 10.66
C PHE A 166 11.78 -2.30 10.79
N GLU A 167 11.62 -1.01 10.56
CA GLU A 167 12.66 -0.03 10.87
C GLU A 167 12.89 0.07 12.38
N ASP A 168 14.08 0.56 12.78
CA ASP A 168 14.47 0.70 14.18
C ASP A 168 13.43 1.51 14.98
N GLY A 169 13.00 0.98 16.12
CA GLY A 169 11.99 1.60 17.00
C GLY A 169 10.54 1.42 16.55
N CYS A 170 10.30 0.83 15.37
CA CYS A 170 8.95 0.61 14.87
C CYS A 170 8.20 -0.45 15.68
N ALA A 171 8.88 -1.54 16.04
CA ALA A 171 8.28 -2.62 16.83
C ALA A 171 7.87 -2.14 18.22
N GLU A 172 8.74 -1.41 18.92
CA GLU A 172 8.46 -0.85 20.24
C GLU A 172 7.29 0.13 20.19
N ARG A 173 7.26 0.99 19.17
CA ARG A 173 6.14 1.93 18.97
C ARG A 173 4.83 1.21 18.70
N LEU A 174 4.85 0.15 17.89
CA LEU A 174 3.68 -0.68 17.63
C LEU A 174 3.21 -1.37 18.91
N GLU A 175 4.11 -1.95 19.71
CA GLU A 175 3.77 -2.55 21.00
C GLU A 175 3.09 -1.55 21.94
N ASP A 176 3.58 -0.33 22.02
CA ASP A 176 2.99 0.69 22.88
C ASP A 176 1.58 1.10 22.40
N LEU A 177 1.40 1.28 21.10
CA LEU A 177 0.08 1.53 20.53
C LEU A 177 -0.90 0.38 20.81
N LEU A 178 -0.46 -0.88 20.67
CA LEU A 178 -1.30 -2.05 20.94
C LEU A 178 -1.68 -2.20 22.43
N LYS A 179 -0.89 -1.65 23.37
CA LYS A 179 -1.24 -1.58 24.80
C LYS A 179 -2.30 -0.52 25.10
N GLU A 180 -2.29 0.58 24.34
CA GLU A 180 -3.18 1.74 24.55
C GLU A 180 -4.53 1.58 23.85
N GLU A 181 -4.55 0.99 22.65
CA GLU A 181 -5.73 0.88 21.79
C GLU A 181 -6.44 -0.46 22.00
N LYS A 182 -7.78 -0.43 22.04
CA LYS A 182 -8.57 -1.65 22.31
C LYS A 182 -8.93 -2.44 21.07
N ASN A 183 -9.34 -1.73 20.02
CA ASN A 183 -9.75 -2.33 18.77
C ASN A 183 -8.82 -1.77 17.68
N VAL A 184 -7.96 -2.61 17.18
CA VAL A 184 -6.95 -2.25 16.17
C VAL A 184 -7.19 -3.03 14.90
N LEU A 185 -7.20 -2.32 13.78
CA LEU A 185 -7.00 -2.90 12.45
C LEU A 185 -5.57 -2.56 12.03
N LEU A 186 -4.71 -3.57 12.03
CA LEU A 186 -3.32 -3.44 11.62
C LEU A 186 -3.21 -3.59 10.10
N CYS A 187 -2.58 -2.61 9.46
CA CYS A 187 -2.43 -2.50 8.02
C CYS A 187 -0.95 -2.55 7.67
N MET A 188 -0.56 -3.49 6.82
CA MET A 188 0.80 -3.64 6.32
C MET A 188 0.79 -4.28 4.94
N HIS A 189 1.91 -4.20 4.23
CA HIS A 189 2.03 -4.77 2.90
C HIS A 189 2.35 -6.26 2.96
N ILE A 190 3.48 -6.61 3.58
CA ILE A 190 3.92 -8.00 3.67
C ILE A 190 3.22 -8.67 4.86
N PRO A 191 2.58 -9.84 4.70
CA PRO A 191 1.91 -10.52 5.79
C PRO A 191 2.87 -10.89 6.93
N LEU A 192 2.39 -10.79 8.18
CA LEU A 192 3.11 -11.39 9.29
C LEU A 192 3.02 -12.91 9.22
N TYR A 193 4.07 -13.57 9.68
CA TYR A 193 4.08 -15.02 9.77
C TYR A 193 2.94 -15.54 10.65
N ALA A 194 2.19 -16.47 10.10
CA ALA A 194 1.24 -17.30 10.82
C ALA A 194 1.30 -18.69 10.20
N GLU A 195 1.35 -19.75 11.03
CA GLU A 195 1.52 -21.12 10.56
C GLU A 195 0.51 -21.51 9.46
N THR A 196 -0.76 -21.13 9.64
CA THR A 196 -1.82 -21.38 8.65
C THR A 196 -1.66 -20.55 7.37
N LEU A 197 -1.12 -19.33 7.46
CA LEU A 197 -0.90 -18.45 6.32
C LEU A 197 0.34 -18.86 5.53
N HIS A 198 1.38 -19.33 6.24
CA HIS A 198 2.63 -19.76 5.63
C HIS A 198 2.44 -20.88 4.60
N GLU A 199 1.66 -21.91 4.93
CA GLU A 199 1.38 -23.02 4.02
C GLU A 199 0.68 -22.53 2.74
N ASP A 200 -0.30 -21.64 2.87
CA ASP A 200 -1.06 -21.11 1.73
C ASP A 200 -0.20 -20.17 0.87
N THR A 201 0.60 -19.29 1.49
CA THR A 201 1.49 -18.38 0.76
C THR A 201 2.61 -19.12 0.04
N ALA A 202 3.25 -20.09 0.69
CA ALA A 202 4.27 -20.92 0.08
C ALA A 202 3.72 -21.73 -1.12
N ALA A 203 2.50 -22.24 -1.02
CA ALA A 203 1.84 -22.93 -2.13
C ALA A 203 1.58 -22.00 -3.33
N TYR A 204 1.18 -20.75 -3.08
CA TYR A 204 0.92 -19.76 -4.12
C TYR A 204 2.20 -19.24 -4.77
N TRP A 205 3.25 -19.01 -3.99
CA TRP A 205 4.53 -18.42 -4.42
C TRP A 205 5.62 -19.46 -4.70
N TRP A 206 5.24 -20.65 -5.17
CA TRP A 206 6.17 -21.72 -5.58
C TRP A 206 7.17 -22.14 -4.49
N GLY A 207 6.76 -22.14 -3.25
CA GLY A 207 7.57 -22.53 -2.11
C GLY A 207 8.42 -21.40 -1.52
N GLN A 208 8.23 -20.16 -1.95
CA GLN A 208 8.89 -19.01 -1.34
C GLN A 208 8.10 -18.53 -0.12
N ASP A 209 8.80 -18.25 0.97
CA ASP A 209 8.21 -17.59 2.13
C ASP A 209 8.22 -16.09 1.91
N ILE A 210 7.03 -15.49 1.91
CA ILE A 210 6.81 -14.05 1.76
C ILE A 210 6.27 -13.41 3.03
N THR A 211 6.44 -14.08 4.17
CA THR A 211 5.99 -13.56 5.47
C THR A 211 7.16 -12.97 6.25
N VAL A 212 6.85 -11.96 7.10
CA VAL A 212 7.84 -11.34 7.99
C VAL A 212 7.72 -11.94 9.39
N GLY A 213 8.85 -12.30 10.00
CA GLY A 213 8.92 -12.76 11.37
C GLY A 213 8.76 -14.27 11.57
N GLY A 214 8.93 -15.06 10.50
CA GLY A 214 8.96 -16.53 10.54
C GLY A 214 10.31 -17.11 10.91
#